data_d361e944f742d3722157393cd41e4af9
#
_entry.id   d361e944f742d3722157393cd41e4af9
#
_cell.length_a   1.000
_cell.length_b   1.000
_cell.length_c   1.000
_cell.angle_alpha   90.00
_cell.angle_beta   90.00
_cell.angle_gamma   90.00
#
_symmetry.space_group_name_H-M   'P 1'
#
loop_
_entity.id
_entity.type
_entity.pdbx_description
1 polymer ?
#
loop_
_entity_poly.entity_id
_entity_poly.type
_entity_poly.pdbx_seq_one_letter_code
_entity_poly.pdbx_strand_id
1 'polypeptide(L)'
;MLVSDDATTTAPQETPRDAAGGAEARPSTAQMTPMMAQYWSIKRENPSTLLFFRMGDFYELFFDDAVQAAAALDIALTKRGKHLGEDVQMCGVPVHAAETYLERLIRHGFKVAICEQMEDPAIAKKRGAKSIVKRGVTRIVTPGTITEDTLLDARRSNHLATLAQAQDELAVAWIEMSTGAFAVEPVDPAGLPALLERIAPA
;
A
#
# COMPACT_ATOMS: atom_id res chain seq x y z
N MET A 1 -57.76 -30.02 40.54
CA MET A 1 -56.66 -30.97 40.49
C MET A 1 -56.20 -31.02 39.03
N LEU A 2 -55.37 -30.06 38.65
CA LEU A 2 -54.78 -29.96 37.32
C LEU A 2 -53.54 -29.10 37.41
N VAL A 3 -52.40 -29.69 37.22
CA VAL A 3 -51.09 -29.06 37.25
C VAL A 3 -50.79 -28.54 35.88
N SER A 4 -50.48 -27.25 35.79
CA SER A 4 -50.00 -26.63 34.55
C SER A 4 -48.48 -26.58 34.57
N ASP A 5 -47.86 -27.30 33.64
CA ASP A 5 -46.42 -27.19 33.35
C ASP A 5 -46.22 -26.07 32.31
N ASP A 6 -45.51 -25.03 32.74
CA ASP A 6 -45.10 -23.91 31.91
C ASP A 6 -43.65 -24.13 31.49
N ALA A 7 -43.45 -24.55 30.24
CA ALA A 7 -42.14 -24.77 29.63
C ALA A 7 -41.70 -23.49 28.92
N THR A 8 -40.97 -22.66 29.61
CA THR A 8 -40.29 -21.49 29.02
C THR A 8 -39.08 -21.93 28.21
N THR A 9 -39.21 -21.94 26.89
CA THR A 9 -38.09 -22.14 25.97
C THR A 9 -37.29 -20.85 25.86
N THR A 10 -36.12 -20.85 26.47
CA THR A 10 -35.12 -19.78 26.32
C THR A 10 -34.33 -20.00 25.06
N ALA A 11 -34.48 -19.10 24.06
CA ALA A 11 -33.65 -19.05 22.88
C ALA A 11 -32.20 -18.61 23.23
N PRO A 12 -31.17 -19.13 22.58
CA PRO A 12 -29.78 -18.70 22.79
C PRO A 12 -29.59 -17.28 22.21
N GLN A 13 -29.13 -16.38 23.04
CA GLN A 13 -28.64 -15.07 22.59
C GLN A 13 -27.33 -15.27 21.84
N GLU A 14 -27.35 -14.94 20.56
CA GLU A 14 -26.12 -14.75 19.78
C GLU A 14 -25.42 -13.49 20.25
N THR A 15 -24.24 -13.66 20.87
CA THR A 15 -23.30 -12.56 21.11
C THR A 15 -22.68 -12.11 19.79
N PRO A 16 -22.57 -10.80 19.53
CA PRO A 16 -21.85 -10.30 18.38
C PRO A 16 -20.37 -10.71 18.50
N ARG A 17 -19.88 -11.43 17.50
CA ARG A 17 -18.43 -11.67 17.34
C ARG A 17 -17.79 -10.33 16.97
N ASP A 18 -17.15 -9.72 17.96
CA ASP A 18 -16.21 -8.64 17.71
C ASP A 18 -15.17 -9.11 16.69
N ALA A 19 -15.19 -8.49 15.51
CA ALA A 19 -14.10 -8.57 14.55
C ALA A 19 -12.91 -7.83 15.18
N ALA A 20 -12.17 -8.53 16.04
CA ALA A 20 -10.85 -8.11 16.46
C ALA A 20 -9.96 -8.12 15.23
N GLY A 21 -9.81 -6.95 14.59
CA GLY A 21 -8.73 -6.68 13.68
C GLY A 21 -7.44 -6.98 14.41
N GLY A 22 -6.68 -7.97 13.92
CA GLY A 22 -5.38 -8.33 14.45
C GLY A 22 -4.48 -7.11 14.46
N ALA A 23 -4.31 -6.49 15.62
CA ALA A 23 -3.25 -5.52 15.84
C ALA A 23 -1.95 -6.33 15.81
N GLU A 24 -1.26 -6.34 14.65
CA GLU A 24 0.09 -6.89 14.55
C GLU A 24 0.96 -6.31 15.66
N ALA A 25 1.57 -7.21 16.44
CA ALA A 25 2.46 -6.87 17.53
C ALA A 25 3.63 -6.02 16.98
N ARG A 26 3.60 -4.72 17.26
CA ARG A 26 4.62 -3.76 16.83
C ARG A 26 5.96 -4.13 17.45
N PRO A 27 6.98 -4.48 16.65
CA PRO A 27 8.27 -4.86 17.20
C PRO A 27 8.89 -3.67 17.95
N SER A 28 9.44 -3.93 19.13
CA SER A 28 10.16 -2.90 19.89
C SER A 28 11.46 -2.54 19.14
N THR A 29 11.74 -1.25 18.98
CA THR A 29 12.92 -0.73 18.26
C THR A 29 14.26 -1.16 18.87
N ALA A 30 14.27 -1.69 20.08
CA ALA A 30 15.49 -2.02 20.83
C ALA A 30 16.27 -3.24 20.27
N GLN A 31 15.69 -4.03 19.38
CA GLN A 31 16.32 -5.25 18.82
C GLN A 31 16.48 -5.22 17.29
N MET A 32 16.20 -4.08 16.66
CA MET A 32 16.29 -3.94 15.20
C MET A 32 17.69 -3.51 14.76
N THR A 33 18.13 -4.06 13.62
CA THR A 33 19.30 -3.48 12.94
C THR A 33 18.96 -2.05 12.49
N PRO A 34 19.95 -1.13 12.39
CA PRO A 34 19.71 0.24 11.94
C PRO A 34 18.97 0.32 10.61
N MET A 35 19.25 -0.60 9.69
CA MET A 35 18.57 -0.70 8.38
C MET A 35 17.09 -1.08 8.55
N MET A 36 16.77 -2.06 9.38
CA MET A 36 15.37 -2.44 9.65
C MET A 36 14.62 -1.35 10.41
N ALA A 37 15.27 -0.62 11.30
CA ALA A 37 14.66 0.53 11.96
C ALA A 37 14.29 1.63 10.95
N GLN A 38 15.15 1.90 9.96
CA GLN A 38 14.86 2.83 8.87
C GLN A 38 13.71 2.33 8.00
N TYR A 39 13.71 1.03 7.62
CA TYR A 39 12.62 0.42 6.85
C TYR A 39 11.27 0.62 7.56
N TRP A 40 11.17 0.25 8.83
CA TRP A 40 9.93 0.37 9.59
C TRP A 40 9.49 1.81 9.83
N SER A 41 10.44 2.76 9.97
CA SER A 41 10.08 4.18 10.03
C SER A 41 9.35 4.62 8.78
N ILE A 42 9.91 4.30 7.61
CA ILE A 42 9.33 4.66 6.31
C ILE A 42 8.03 3.90 6.05
N LYS A 43 7.97 2.60 6.38
CA LYS A 43 6.77 1.79 6.19
C LYS A 43 5.59 2.30 7.02
N ARG A 44 5.82 2.75 8.24
CA ARG A 44 4.76 3.33 9.11
C ARG A 44 4.18 4.63 8.56
N GLU A 45 4.96 5.40 7.82
CA GLU A 45 4.47 6.60 7.14
C GLU A 45 3.67 6.25 5.87
N ASN A 46 3.85 5.03 5.34
CA ASN A 46 3.23 4.55 4.10
C ASN A 46 2.58 3.17 4.29
N PRO A 47 1.65 2.99 5.23
CA PRO A 47 1.18 1.67 5.65
C PRO A 47 0.42 0.91 4.56
N SER A 48 -0.28 1.62 3.68
CA SER A 48 -1.13 1.05 2.61
C SER A 48 -0.42 0.81 1.29
N THR A 49 0.91 0.96 1.23
CA THR A 49 1.70 0.78 0.01
C THR A 49 2.64 -0.40 0.14
N LEU A 50 2.95 -1.08 -0.95
CA LEU A 50 4.13 -1.94 -1.04
C LEU A 50 5.38 -1.06 -1.09
N LEU A 51 6.35 -1.29 -0.22
CA LEU A 51 7.55 -0.46 -0.14
C LEU A 51 8.68 -1.04 -0.98
N PHE A 52 8.98 -0.42 -2.13
CA PHE A 52 10.17 -0.68 -2.92
C PHE A 52 11.37 -0.02 -2.25
N PHE A 53 12.05 -0.76 -1.39
CA PHE A 53 13.14 -0.25 -0.57
C PHE A 53 14.49 -0.47 -1.26
N ARG A 54 15.14 0.60 -1.73
CA ARG A 54 16.39 0.54 -2.50
C ARG A 54 17.55 -0.05 -1.70
N MET A 55 18.10 -1.16 -2.19
CA MET A 55 19.26 -1.86 -1.63
C MET A 55 20.27 -2.17 -2.74
N GLY A 56 21.18 -1.23 -3.00
CA GLY A 56 22.11 -1.33 -4.13
C GLY A 56 21.38 -1.36 -5.47
N ASP A 57 21.53 -2.45 -6.22
CA ASP A 57 20.93 -2.62 -7.55
C ASP A 57 19.54 -3.28 -7.53
N PHE A 58 18.95 -3.43 -6.32
CA PHE A 58 17.62 -4.00 -6.14
C PHE A 58 16.71 -3.07 -5.36
N TYR A 59 15.40 -3.20 -5.62
CA TYR A 59 14.37 -2.86 -4.66
C TYR A 59 13.97 -4.12 -3.91
N GLU A 60 14.20 -4.12 -2.62
CA GLU A 60 13.82 -5.22 -1.74
C GLU A 60 12.52 -4.90 -1.01
N LEU A 61 11.67 -5.90 -0.88
CA LEU A 61 10.45 -5.86 -0.10
C LEU A 61 10.59 -6.85 1.05
N PHE A 62 10.00 -6.52 2.20
CA PHE A 62 10.11 -7.34 3.40
C PHE A 62 8.75 -7.63 4.02
N PHE A 63 8.67 -8.68 4.84
CA PHE A 63 7.48 -9.07 5.58
C PHE A 63 6.27 -9.30 4.66
N ASP A 64 5.11 -8.78 5.01
CA ASP A 64 3.87 -8.92 4.24
C ASP A 64 3.95 -8.30 2.85
N ASP A 65 4.69 -7.19 2.70
CA ASP A 65 4.93 -6.60 1.38
C ASP A 65 5.63 -7.59 0.44
N ALA A 66 6.59 -8.37 0.99
CA ALA A 66 7.29 -9.39 0.21
C ALA A 66 6.37 -10.54 -0.20
N VAL A 67 5.50 -10.99 0.71
CA VAL A 67 4.53 -12.06 0.42
C VAL A 67 3.56 -11.65 -0.67
N GLN A 68 2.97 -10.46 -0.52
CA GLN A 68 2.01 -9.94 -1.49
C GLN A 68 2.66 -9.70 -2.86
N ALA A 69 3.83 -9.05 -2.88
CA ALA A 69 4.53 -8.77 -4.12
C ALA A 69 5.04 -10.04 -4.81
N ALA A 70 5.59 -11.00 -4.07
CA ALA A 70 6.05 -12.27 -4.63
C ALA A 70 4.91 -13.05 -5.29
N ALA A 71 3.74 -13.10 -4.66
CA ALA A 71 2.55 -13.73 -5.21
C ALA A 71 2.03 -13.02 -6.48
N ALA A 72 1.95 -11.67 -6.46
CA ALA A 72 1.44 -10.91 -7.59
C ALA A 72 2.39 -10.89 -8.80
N LEU A 73 3.69 -10.93 -8.53
CA LEU A 73 4.74 -10.87 -9.56
C LEU A 73 5.22 -12.25 -10.05
N ASP A 74 4.81 -13.33 -9.36
CA ASP A 74 5.33 -14.69 -9.60
C ASP A 74 6.86 -14.73 -9.52
N ILE A 75 7.42 -14.19 -8.44
CA ILE A 75 8.86 -14.18 -8.15
C ILE A 75 9.16 -14.91 -6.85
N ALA A 76 10.43 -15.31 -6.68
CA ALA A 76 10.85 -16.07 -5.52
C ALA A 76 10.69 -15.28 -4.22
N LEU A 77 9.98 -15.85 -3.26
CA LEU A 77 9.96 -15.42 -1.87
C LEU A 77 11.10 -16.10 -1.14
N THR A 78 12.02 -15.32 -0.57
CA THR A 78 13.20 -15.79 0.15
C THR A 78 13.18 -15.35 1.61
N LYS A 79 14.23 -15.63 2.35
CA LYS A 79 14.39 -15.26 3.77
C LYS A 79 15.68 -14.50 3.96
N ARG A 80 15.64 -13.42 4.74
CA ARG A 80 16.82 -12.60 5.05
C ARG A 80 16.97 -12.41 6.56
N GLY A 81 17.75 -13.29 7.18
CA GLY A 81 18.00 -13.21 8.62
C GLY A 81 16.76 -13.43 9.47
N LYS A 82 16.87 -13.04 10.74
CA LYS A 82 15.79 -13.19 11.72
C LYS A 82 15.42 -11.86 12.35
N HIS A 83 14.15 -11.67 12.61
CA HIS A 83 13.61 -10.58 13.39
C HIS A 83 12.73 -11.16 14.50
N LEU A 84 13.04 -10.85 15.77
CA LEU A 84 12.34 -11.42 16.95
C LEU A 84 12.29 -12.95 16.98
N GLY A 85 13.31 -13.62 16.40
CA GLY A 85 13.36 -15.09 16.35
C GLY A 85 12.73 -15.69 15.10
N GLU A 86 11.92 -14.96 14.36
CA GLU A 86 11.27 -15.39 13.12
C GLU A 86 12.07 -15.00 11.87
N ASP A 87 11.95 -15.79 10.82
CA ASP A 87 12.59 -15.53 9.55
C ASP A 87 11.93 -14.34 8.86
N VAL A 88 12.74 -13.34 8.46
CA VAL A 88 12.27 -12.18 7.69
C VAL A 88 12.04 -12.61 6.25
N GLN A 89 10.80 -12.67 5.82
CA GLN A 89 10.45 -12.92 4.42
C GLN A 89 10.88 -11.73 3.56
N MET A 90 11.41 -12.01 2.38
CA MET A 90 11.94 -11.02 1.46
C MET A 90 11.76 -11.46 0.02
N CYS A 91 11.45 -10.53 -0.85
CA CYS A 91 11.63 -10.65 -2.30
C CYS A 91 12.32 -9.39 -2.83
N GLY A 92 12.79 -9.43 -4.07
CA GLY A 92 13.46 -8.28 -4.65
C GLY A 92 13.35 -8.25 -6.16
N VAL A 93 13.34 -7.04 -6.71
CA VAL A 93 13.33 -6.79 -8.15
C VAL A 93 14.53 -5.94 -8.54
N PRO A 94 15.21 -6.24 -9.66
CA PRO A 94 16.33 -5.43 -10.14
C PRO A 94 15.86 -4.02 -10.50
N VAL A 95 16.65 -3.01 -10.15
CA VAL A 95 16.30 -1.61 -10.40
C VAL A 95 16.10 -1.33 -11.88
N HIS A 96 16.96 -1.88 -12.74
CA HIS A 96 16.86 -1.69 -14.20
C HIS A 96 15.61 -2.31 -14.82
N ALA A 97 14.93 -3.21 -14.12
CA ALA A 97 13.67 -3.85 -14.54
C ALA A 97 12.47 -3.40 -13.71
N ALA A 98 12.66 -2.47 -12.79
CA ALA A 98 11.64 -2.09 -11.80
C ALA A 98 10.34 -1.61 -12.44
N GLU A 99 10.39 -0.90 -13.55
CA GLU A 99 9.19 -0.40 -14.25
C GLU A 99 8.25 -1.54 -14.67
N THR A 100 8.78 -2.63 -15.22
CA THR A 100 7.97 -3.79 -15.62
C THR A 100 7.27 -4.45 -14.42
N TYR A 101 7.96 -4.55 -13.28
CA TYR A 101 7.38 -5.09 -12.06
C TYR A 101 6.38 -4.12 -11.43
N LEU A 102 6.68 -2.82 -11.45
CA LEU A 102 5.78 -1.78 -11.00
C LEU A 102 4.46 -1.81 -11.78
N GLU A 103 4.53 -1.87 -13.11
CA GLU A 103 3.36 -2.01 -13.98
C GLU A 103 2.46 -3.17 -13.55
N ARG A 104 3.05 -4.35 -13.33
CA ARG A 104 2.29 -5.54 -12.91
C ARG A 104 1.62 -5.32 -11.56
N LEU A 105 2.31 -4.75 -10.58
CA LEU A 105 1.73 -4.45 -9.26
C LEU A 105 0.59 -3.44 -9.36
N ILE A 106 0.75 -2.38 -10.13
CA ILE A 106 -0.29 -1.36 -10.31
C ILE A 106 -1.52 -1.96 -11.01
N ARG A 107 -1.34 -2.81 -12.01
CA ARG A 107 -2.44 -3.54 -12.66
C ARG A 107 -3.18 -4.50 -11.72
N HIS A 108 -2.51 -4.99 -10.67
CA HIS A 108 -3.15 -5.76 -9.59
C HIS A 108 -3.79 -4.88 -8.51
N GLY A 109 -3.83 -3.55 -8.71
CA GLY A 109 -4.45 -2.61 -7.78
C GLY A 109 -3.58 -2.21 -6.58
N PHE A 110 -2.31 -2.63 -6.53
CA PHE A 110 -1.41 -2.21 -5.47
C PHE A 110 -0.99 -0.75 -5.62
N LYS A 111 -0.71 -0.12 -4.48
CA LYS A 111 0.01 1.15 -4.40
C LYS A 111 1.45 0.86 -4.04
N VAL A 112 2.39 1.51 -4.68
CA VAL A 112 3.83 1.27 -4.46
C VAL A 112 4.53 2.56 -4.07
N ALA A 113 5.21 2.56 -2.93
CA ALA A 113 6.09 3.64 -2.51
C ALA A 113 7.52 3.34 -2.96
N ILE A 114 8.08 4.19 -3.79
CA ILE A 114 9.47 4.10 -4.27
C ILE A 114 10.37 4.79 -3.27
N CYS A 115 11.21 4.02 -2.60
CA CYS A 115 12.13 4.50 -1.57
C CYS A 115 13.56 4.41 -2.07
N GLU A 116 14.16 5.58 -2.32
CA GLU A 116 15.48 5.74 -2.89
C GLU A 116 16.57 6.01 -1.83
N GLN A 117 17.81 5.76 -2.22
CA GLN A 117 18.99 6.21 -1.48
C GLN A 117 19.14 7.72 -1.69
N MET A 118 19.04 8.49 -0.61
CA MET A 118 19.09 9.95 -0.62
C MET A 118 20.51 10.49 -0.52
N GLU A 119 21.52 9.63 -0.49
CA GLU A 119 22.93 9.97 -0.43
C GLU A 119 23.79 8.89 -1.08
N ASP A 120 25.00 9.26 -1.47
CA ASP A 120 25.98 8.31 -1.97
C ASP A 120 26.41 7.33 -0.84
N PRO A 121 26.39 6.01 -1.09
CA PRO A 121 26.88 5.01 -0.13
C PRO A 121 28.32 5.26 0.35
N ALA A 122 29.17 5.89 -0.46
CA ALA A 122 30.52 6.27 -0.06
C ALA A 122 30.54 7.32 1.03
N ILE A 123 29.56 8.24 1.07
CA ILE A 123 29.41 9.23 2.14
C ILE A 123 28.99 8.54 3.43
N ALA A 124 28.04 7.61 3.36
CA ALA A 124 27.62 6.84 4.52
C ALA A 124 28.79 6.04 5.14
N LYS A 125 29.63 5.41 4.30
CA LYS A 125 30.82 4.68 4.74
C LYS A 125 31.82 5.58 5.52
N LYS A 126 31.99 6.84 5.11
CA LYS A 126 32.89 7.80 5.79
C LYS A 126 32.40 8.16 7.21
N ARG A 127 31.12 8.02 7.51
CA ARG A 127 30.55 8.28 8.85
C ARG A 127 30.82 7.16 9.86
N GLY A 128 31.34 6.02 9.41
CA GLY A 128 31.75 4.89 10.25
C GLY A 128 31.06 3.58 9.87
N ALA A 129 31.62 2.48 10.35
CA ALA A 129 31.21 1.11 9.95
C ALA A 129 29.76 0.73 10.28
N LYS A 130 29.13 1.41 11.24
CA LYS A 130 27.71 1.19 11.62
C LYS A 130 26.74 2.15 10.93
N SER A 131 27.24 3.07 10.12
CA SER A 131 26.41 4.04 9.41
C SER A 131 25.67 3.34 8.27
N ILE A 132 24.40 3.70 8.10
CA ILE A 132 23.56 3.25 6.99
C ILE A 132 23.33 4.39 6.01
N VAL A 133 23.10 4.05 4.76
CA VAL A 133 22.68 5.01 3.72
C VAL A 133 21.30 5.54 4.06
N LYS A 134 21.12 6.86 4.05
CA LYS A 134 19.81 7.48 4.22
C LYS A 134 18.91 7.14 3.04
N ARG A 135 17.67 6.82 3.34
CA ARG A 135 16.63 6.53 2.35
C ARG A 135 15.38 7.35 2.63
N GLY A 136 14.62 7.60 1.59
CA GLY A 136 13.35 8.31 1.69
C GLY A 136 12.44 7.95 0.52
N VAL A 137 11.14 8.07 0.73
CA VAL A 137 10.15 7.91 -0.35
C VAL A 137 10.24 9.12 -1.26
N THR A 138 10.53 8.88 -2.52
CA THR A 138 10.60 9.91 -3.56
C THR A 138 9.30 10.03 -4.33
N ARG A 139 8.51 8.93 -4.37
CA ARG A 139 7.28 8.86 -5.13
C ARG A 139 6.38 7.74 -4.59
N ILE A 140 5.06 7.98 -4.64
CA ILE A 140 4.05 6.94 -4.48
C ILE A 140 3.32 6.78 -5.81
N VAL A 141 3.33 5.56 -6.34
CA VAL A 141 2.65 5.20 -7.58
C VAL A 141 1.36 4.47 -7.23
N THR A 142 0.27 4.94 -7.80
CA THR A 142 -1.06 4.32 -7.68
C THR A 142 -1.69 4.21 -9.05
N PRO A 143 -2.73 3.40 -9.27
CA PRO A 143 -3.40 3.33 -10.57
C PRO A 143 -3.76 4.71 -11.14
N GLY A 144 -4.24 5.64 -10.30
CA GLY A 144 -4.65 6.98 -10.71
C GLY A 144 -3.51 8.01 -10.82
N THR A 145 -2.28 7.69 -10.42
CA THR A 145 -1.14 8.63 -10.44
C THR A 145 -0.01 8.20 -11.37
N ILE A 146 -0.30 7.30 -12.30
CA ILE A 146 0.64 6.85 -13.34
C ILE A 146 0.88 8.00 -14.32
N THR A 147 2.15 8.28 -14.59
CA THR A 147 2.59 9.31 -15.55
C THR A 147 3.51 8.75 -16.63
N GLU A 148 3.96 7.51 -16.47
CA GLU A 148 4.80 6.83 -17.46
C GLU A 148 3.95 6.32 -18.62
N ASP A 149 4.32 6.70 -19.85
CA ASP A 149 3.63 6.28 -21.07
C ASP A 149 3.56 4.75 -21.21
N THR A 150 4.60 4.05 -20.70
CA THR A 150 4.67 2.58 -20.73
C THR A 150 3.65 1.91 -19.80
N LEU A 151 3.18 2.62 -18.79
CA LEU A 151 2.22 2.12 -17.79
C LEU A 151 0.78 2.50 -18.13
N LEU A 152 0.58 3.50 -19.00
CA LEU A 152 -0.74 3.98 -19.42
C LEU A 152 -1.29 3.11 -20.56
N ASP A 153 -2.57 2.77 -20.48
CA ASP A 153 -3.28 2.16 -21.61
C ASP A 153 -3.73 3.24 -22.59
N ALA A 154 -3.12 3.28 -23.77
CA ALA A 154 -3.44 4.27 -24.81
C ALA A 154 -4.93 4.29 -25.26
N ARG A 155 -5.72 3.28 -24.88
CA ARG A 155 -7.14 3.16 -25.21
C ARG A 155 -8.08 3.55 -24.07
N ARG A 156 -7.54 3.91 -22.92
CA ARG A 156 -8.33 4.24 -21.72
C ARG A 156 -7.82 5.52 -21.10
N SER A 157 -8.74 6.38 -20.68
CA SER A 157 -8.40 7.51 -19.85
C SER A 157 -7.95 7.06 -18.46
N ASN A 158 -6.96 7.72 -17.89
CA ASN A 158 -6.48 7.47 -16.54
C ASN A 158 -6.89 8.65 -15.65
N HIS A 159 -8.07 8.56 -15.07
CA HIS A 159 -8.64 9.61 -14.24
C HIS A 159 -8.24 9.45 -12.77
N LEU A 160 -7.58 10.45 -12.22
CA LEU A 160 -7.50 10.65 -10.78
C LEU A 160 -8.67 11.51 -10.34
N ALA A 161 -9.51 10.99 -9.45
CA ALA A 161 -10.69 11.69 -8.95
C ALA A 161 -10.61 11.95 -7.45
N THR A 162 -11.23 13.05 -7.02
CA THR A 162 -11.43 13.39 -5.63
C THR A 162 -12.85 13.84 -5.37
N LEU A 163 -13.37 13.45 -4.20
CA LEU A 163 -14.68 13.85 -3.71
C LEU A 163 -14.48 14.90 -2.61
N ALA A 164 -15.21 16.00 -2.69
CA ALA A 164 -15.20 17.04 -1.67
C ALA A 164 -16.64 17.37 -1.27
N GLN A 165 -16.83 17.61 0.02
CA GLN A 165 -18.09 18.10 0.58
C GLN A 165 -17.83 19.41 1.31
N ALA A 166 -18.63 20.42 1.00
CA ALA A 166 -18.62 21.71 1.69
C ALA A 166 -20.06 22.08 2.06
N GLN A 167 -20.34 22.22 3.35
CA GLN A 167 -21.69 22.37 3.86
C GLN A 167 -22.58 21.19 3.38
N ASP A 168 -23.65 21.47 2.64
CA ASP A 168 -24.57 20.47 2.08
C ASP A 168 -24.29 20.16 0.61
N GLU A 169 -23.25 20.78 0.01
CA GLU A 169 -22.88 20.58 -1.39
C GLU A 169 -21.77 19.54 -1.53
N LEU A 170 -21.94 18.63 -2.48
CA LEU A 170 -20.99 17.58 -2.83
C LEU A 170 -20.50 17.82 -4.26
N ALA A 171 -19.20 17.67 -4.50
CA ALA A 171 -18.62 17.77 -5.82
C ALA A 171 -17.55 16.71 -6.04
N VAL A 172 -17.42 16.27 -7.29
CA VAL A 172 -16.32 15.43 -7.76
C VAL A 172 -15.45 16.25 -8.69
N ALA A 173 -14.15 16.27 -8.43
CA ALA A 173 -13.16 16.80 -9.34
C ALA A 173 -12.31 15.65 -9.89
N TRP A 174 -11.95 15.69 -11.16
CA TRP A 174 -11.05 14.70 -11.75
C TRP A 174 -10.12 15.31 -12.76
N ILE A 175 -8.95 14.69 -12.90
CA ILE A 175 -7.94 15.03 -13.88
C ILE A 175 -7.59 13.79 -14.69
N GLU A 176 -7.53 13.92 -16.01
CA GLU A 176 -6.96 12.90 -16.88
C GLU A 176 -5.43 13.07 -16.90
N MET A 177 -4.70 12.06 -16.42
CA MET A 177 -3.27 12.18 -16.09
C MET A 177 -2.38 12.32 -17.31
N SER A 178 -2.77 11.82 -18.49
CA SER A 178 -1.95 11.90 -19.70
C SER A 178 -2.10 13.25 -20.44
N THR A 179 -3.29 13.84 -20.40
CA THR A 179 -3.60 15.07 -21.13
C THR A 179 -3.63 16.33 -20.25
N GLY A 180 -3.77 16.14 -18.93
CA GLY A 180 -3.98 17.23 -17.98
C GLY A 180 -5.40 17.82 -18.04
N ALA A 181 -6.34 17.20 -18.77
CA ALA A 181 -7.73 17.66 -18.81
C ALA A 181 -8.34 17.56 -17.41
N PHE A 182 -8.84 18.68 -16.90
CA PHE A 182 -9.40 18.81 -15.55
C PHE A 182 -10.86 19.22 -15.62
N ALA A 183 -11.69 18.61 -14.80
CA ALA A 183 -13.10 18.95 -14.66
C ALA A 183 -13.56 18.89 -13.20
N VAL A 184 -14.61 19.63 -12.89
CA VAL A 184 -15.31 19.60 -11.61
C VAL A 184 -16.81 19.58 -11.88
N GLU A 185 -17.54 18.70 -11.20
CA GLU A 185 -18.98 18.59 -11.33
C GLU A 185 -19.62 18.50 -9.94
N PRO A 186 -20.57 19.38 -9.61
CA PRO A 186 -21.39 19.21 -8.43
C PRO A 186 -22.30 18.00 -8.62
N VAL A 187 -22.52 17.24 -7.58
CA VAL A 187 -23.31 16.01 -7.62
C VAL A 187 -24.13 15.85 -6.34
N ASP A 188 -25.36 15.39 -6.46
CA ASP A 188 -26.11 14.92 -5.30
C ASP A 188 -25.67 13.50 -4.91
N PRO A 189 -25.91 13.06 -3.64
CA PRO A 189 -25.51 11.73 -3.19
C PRO A 189 -26.11 10.59 -4.02
N ALA A 190 -27.29 10.77 -4.61
CA ALA A 190 -27.95 9.75 -5.42
C ALA A 190 -27.32 9.64 -6.82
N GLY A 191 -26.84 10.74 -7.38
CA GLY A 191 -26.15 10.80 -8.67
C GLY A 191 -24.70 10.37 -8.65
N LEU A 192 -24.06 10.34 -7.47
CA LEU A 192 -22.64 10.02 -7.32
C LEU A 192 -22.22 8.68 -7.93
N PRO A 193 -22.95 7.55 -7.76
CA PRO A 193 -22.56 6.28 -8.38
C PRO A 193 -22.52 6.35 -9.90
N ALA A 194 -23.51 6.99 -10.53
CA ALA A 194 -23.57 7.13 -11.99
C ALA A 194 -22.43 8.03 -12.52
N LEU A 195 -22.09 9.10 -11.79
CA LEU A 195 -20.96 9.96 -12.13
C LEU A 195 -19.64 9.19 -12.05
N LEU A 196 -19.39 8.42 -10.98
CA LEU A 196 -18.18 7.61 -10.82
C LEU A 196 -18.08 6.52 -11.90
N GLU A 197 -19.18 5.88 -12.27
CA GLU A 197 -19.20 4.93 -13.38
C GLU A 197 -18.86 5.59 -14.72
N ARG A 198 -19.36 6.81 -14.96
CA ARG A 198 -19.08 7.57 -16.19
C ARG A 198 -17.62 7.98 -16.31
N ILE A 199 -17.01 8.50 -15.24
CA ILE A 199 -15.61 8.92 -15.25
C ILE A 199 -14.65 7.75 -15.07
N ALA A 200 -15.09 6.63 -14.51
CA ALA A 200 -14.31 5.40 -14.27
C ALA A 200 -12.91 5.71 -13.70
N PRO A 201 -12.80 6.31 -12.50
CA PRO A 201 -11.51 6.64 -11.92
C PRO A 201 -10.68 5.38 -11.66
N ALA A 202 -9.35 5.51 -11.76
CA ALA A 202 -8.39 4.41 -11.63
C ALA A 202 -8.21 3.96 -10.16
#